data_1f5f81f523e1ab283716b01defaffe13
#
_entry.id   1f5f81f523e1ab283716b01defaffe13
#
_cell.length_a   1.000
_cell.length_b   1.000
_cell.length_c   1.000
_cell.angle_alpha   90.00
_cell.angle_beta   90.00
_cell.angle_gamma   90.00
#
_symmetry.space_group_name_H-M   'P 1'
#
loop_
_entity.id
_entity.type
_entity.pdbx_description
1 polymer ?
#
loop_
_entity_poly.entity_id
_entity_poly.type
_entity_poly.pdbx_seq_one_letter_code
_entity_poly.pdbx_strand_id
1 'polypeptide(L)'
;MIKRVHVLEDDEDIRYIIGVLLKDEGYELQLSSSFGELKGKLKDSVPDLFILDVMLPDGDGTDICTDLKTDVFTKHIPIIVMSANDKNKEKSLAAGADDYISKPFDIDYIVNRINKLLAN
;
A
#
# COMPACT_ATOMS: atom_id res chain seq x y z
N MET A 1 -6.68 -9.04 17.30
CA MET A 1 -7.23 -7.78 16.78
C MET A 1 -7.23 -7.77 15.27
N ILE A 2 -8.28 -7.19 14.69
CA ILE A 2 -8.38 -7.07 13.24
C ILE A 2 -7.42 -5.99 12.77
N LYS A 3 -6.57 -6.33 11.80
CA LYS A 3 -5.64 -5.40 11.19
C LYS A 3 -6.29 -4.70 9.99
N ARG A 4 -5.94 -3.45 9.77
CA ARG A 4 -6.46 -2.64 8.68
C ARG A 4 -5.39 -2.38 7.65
N VAL A 5 -5.73 -2.60 6.37
CA VAL A 5 -4.83 -2.33 5.24
C VAL A 5 -5.43 -1.22 4.38
N HIS A 6 -4.63 -0.21 4.07
CA HIS A 6 -5.05 0.86 3.17
C HIS A 6 -4.39 0.64 1.81
N VAL A 7 -5.21 0.49 0.77
CA VAL A 7 -4.75 0.26 -0.60
C VAL A 7 -4.95 1.53 -1.42
N LEU A 8 -3.87 2.07 -1.97
CA LEU A 8 -3.88 3.22 -2.86
C LEU A 8 -3.54 2.75 -4.27
N GLU A 9 -4.56 2.62 -5.11
CA GLU A 9 -4.49 2.10 -6.47
C GLU A 9 -5.54 2.80 -7.32
N ASP A 10 -5.13 3.43 -8.41
CA ASP A 10 -6.06 4.15 -9.29
C ASP A 10 -6.84 3.21 -10.22
N ASP A 11 -6.28 2.05 -10.57
CA ASP A 11 -6.99 1.07 -11.40
C ASP A 11 -8.11 0.42 -10.58
N GLU A 12 -9.34 0.61 -11.03
CA GLU A 12 -10.52 0.13 -10.32
C GLU A 12 -10.56 -1.38 -10.19
N ASP A 13 -10.19 -2.08 -11.25
CA ASP A 13 -10.23 -3.55 -11.26
C ASP A 13 -9.18 -4.14 -10.32
N ILE A 14 -7.96 -3.61 -10.35
CA ILE A 14 -6.89 -4.07 -9.47
C ILE A 14 -7.25 -3.77 -8.01
N ARG A 15 -7.77 -2.58 -7.75
CA ARG A 15 -8.20 -2.19 -6.40
C ARG A 15 -9.28 -3.12 -5.86
N TYR A 16 -10.25 -3.49 -6.73
CA TYR A 16 -11.31 -4.40 -6.35
C TYR A 16 -10.78 -5.79 -6.03
N ILE A 17 -9.90 -6.33 -6.89
CA ILE A 17 -9.32 -7.67 -6.70
C ILE A 17 -8.55 -7.74 -5.39
N ILE A 18 -7.67 -6.77 -5.14
CA ILE A 18 -6.89 -6.73 -3.90
C ILE A 18 -7.84 -6.64 -2.70
N GLY A 19 -8.88 -5.82 -2.81
CA GLY A 19 -9.87 -5.67 -1.76
C GLY A 19 -10.55 -6.98 -1.38
N VAL A 20 -10.99 -7.73 -2.38
CA VAL A 20 -11.64 -9.04 -2.15
C VAL A 20 -10.69 -10.01 -1.46
N LEU A 21 -9.45 -10.08 -1.95
CA LEU A 21 -8.44 -10.99 -1.41
C LEU A 21 -8.14 -10.68 0.06
N LEU A 22 -8.01 -9.41 0.40
CA LEU A 22 -7.68 -9.01 1.77
C LEU A 22 -8.85 -9.22 2.72
N LYS A 23 -10.08 -9.01 2.26
CA LYS A 23 -11.26 -9.33 3.06
C LYS A 23 -11.34 -10.82 3.38
N ASP A 24 -11.04 -11.66 2.38
CA ASP A 24 -11.03 -13.11 2.58
C ASP A 24 -9.99 -13.52 3.62
N GLU A 25 -8.90 -12.77 3.75
CA GLU A 25 -7.86 -13.01 4.75
C GLU A 25 -8.20 -12.44 6.13
N GLY A 26 -9.33 -11.77 6.25
CA GLY A 26 -9.78 -11.23 7.54
C GLY A 26 -9.32 -9.82 7.85
N TYR A 27 -8.76 -9.11 6.87
CA TYR A 27 -8.34 -7.72 7.07
C TYR A 27 -9.50 -6.75 6.89
N GLU A 28 -9.46 -5.66 7.62
CA GLU A 28 -10.31 -4.50 7.40
C GLU A 28 -9.67 -3.64 6.33
N LEU A 29 -10.47 -3.06 5.43
CA LEU A 29 -9.97 -2.34 4.27
C LEU A 29 -10.28 -0.86 4.30
N GLN A 30 -9.31 -0.07 3.81
CA GLN A 30 -9.52 1.29 3.34
C GLN A 30 -8.99 1.34 1.92
N LEU A 31 -9.75 1.92 1.00
CA LEU A 31 -9.39 1.99 -0.41
C LEU A 31 -9.36 3.45 -0.86
N SER A 32 -8.35 3.81 -1.65
CA SER A 32 -8.24 5.13 -2.24
C SER A 32 -7.75 5.02 -3.68
N SER A 33 -8.19 5.93 -4.53
CA SER A 33 -7.78 5.98 -5.94
C SER A 33 -6.79 7.11 -6.23
N SER A 34 -6.55 7.98 -5.25
CA SER A 34 -5.63 9.10 -5.37
C SER A 34 -4.99 9.42 -4.03
N PHE A 35 -3.88 10.17 -4.08
CA PHE A 35 -3.20 10.61 -2.86
C PHE A 35 -4.12 11.52 -2.02
N GLY A 36 -4.89 12.37 -2.69
CA GLY A 36 -5.85 13.24 -2.00
C GLY A 36 -6.87 12.47 -1.18
N GLU A 37 -7.42 11.38 -1.74
CA GLU A 37 -8.34 10.52 -1.00
C GLU A 37 -7.66 9.86 0.20
N LEU A 38 -6.44 9.36 0.01
CA LEU A 38 -5.69 8.73 1.09
C LEU A 38 -5.48 9.71 2.24
N LYS A 39 -5.03 10.92 1.95
CA LYS A 39 -4.79 11.95 2.97
C LYS A 39 -6.06 12.28 3.74
N GLY A 40 -7.19 12.38 3.04
CA GLY A 40 -8.48 12.63 3.69
C GLY A 40 -8.87 11.54 4.66
N LYS A 41 -8.66 10.28 4.27
CA LYS A 41 -9.01 9.14 5.12
C LYS A 41 -8.08 8.98 6.30
N LEU A 42 -6.81 9.36 6.17
CA LEU A 42 -5.85 9.32 7.28
C LEU A 42 -6.22 10.22 8.44
N LYS A 43 -6.98 11.26 8.19
CA LYS A 43 -7.46 12.16 9.25
C LYS A 43 -8.40 11.46 10.21
N ASP A 44 -9.15 10.47 9.71
CA ASP A 44 -10.13 9.74 10.52
C ASP A 44 -9.53 8.51 11.18
N SER A 45 -8.66 7.79 10.49
CA SER A 45 -8.03 6.60 11.03
C SER A 45 -6.75 6.25 10.29
N VAL A 46 -5.82 5.63 11.00
CA VAL A 46 -4.52 5.23 10.49
C VAL A 46 -4.50 3.71 10.32
N PRO A 47 -4.05 3.18 9.17
CA PRO A 47 -4.02 1.74 8.97
C PRO A 47 -2.81 1.08 9.64
N ASP A 48 -2.79 -0.25 9.56
CA ASP A 48 -1.66 -1.05 10.03
C ASP A 48 -0.64 -1.32 8.92
N LEU A 49 -1.04 -1.14 7.66
CA LEU A 49 -0.17 -1.35 6.49
C LEU A 49 -0.70 -0.55 5.31
N PHE A 50 0.21 0.00 4.51
CA PHE A 50 -0.12 0.65 3.24
C PHE A 50 0.32 -0.21 2.06
N ILE A 51 -0.52 -0.27 1.03
CA ILE A 51 -0.15 -0.77 -0.29
C ILE A 51 -0.29 0.41 -1.26
N LEU A 52 0.80 0.81 -1.88
CA LEU A 52 0.85 2.01 -2.73
C LEU A 52 1.27 1.65 -4.15
N ASP A 53 0.49 2.11 -5.14
CA ASP A 53 0.90 2.07 -6.53
C ASP A 53 1.87 3.24 -6.79
N VAL A 54 2.84 3.05 -7.68
CA VAL A 54 3.79 4.11 -8.05
C VAL A 54 3.12 5.15 -8.94
N MET A 55 2.34 4.72 -9.93
CA MET A 55 1.72 5.65 -10.88
C MET A 55 0.31 6.01 -10.45
N LEU A 56 0.14 7.24 -9.97
CA LEU A 56 -1.12 7.76 -9.49
C LEU A 56 -1.50 9.03 -10.26
N PRO A 57 -2.81 9.35 -10.37
CA PRO A 57 -3.23 10.53 -11.11
C PRO A 57 -2.70 11.86 -10.55
N ASP A 58 -2.44 11.92 -9.24
CA ASP A 58 -2.00 13.15 -8.58
C ASP A 58 -0.63 13.03 -7.91
N GLY A 59 0.18 12.04 -8.31
CA GLY A 59 1.53 11.95 -7.77
C GLY A 59 2.23 10.64 -8.05
N ASP A 60 3.46 10.55 -7.53
CA ASP A 60 4.30 9.38 -7.61
C ASP A 60 4.25 8.65 -6.27
N GLY A 61 3.92 7.35 -6.28
CA GLY A 61 3.82 6.55 -5.06
C GLY A 61 5.10 6.49 -4.25
N THR A 62 6.27 6.66 -4.88
CA THR A 62 7.54 6.68 -4.15
C THR A 62 7.68 7.96 -3.34
N ASP A 63 7.20 9.10 -3.85
CA ASP A 63 7.19 10.36 -3.11
C ASP A 63 6.22 10.28 -1.93
N ILE A 64 5.06 9.65 -2.14
CA ILE A 64 4.09 9.41 -1.08
C ILE A 64 4.69 8.52 0.01
N CYS A 65 5.43 7.49 -0.39
CA CYS A 65 6.12 6.60 0.55
C CYS A 65 7.09 7.41 1.43
N THR A 66 7.89 8.28 0.82
CA THR A 66 8.80 9.16 1.55
C THR A 66 8.04 10.03 2.56
N ASP A 67 6.95 10.65 2.12
CA ASP A 67 6.14 11.51 2.99
C ASP A 67 5.60 10.74 4.19
N LEU A 68 5.07 9.53 3.95
CA LEU A 68 4.53 8.70 5.03
C LEU A 68 5.62 8.25 6.00
N LYS A 69 6.81 7.92 5.50
CA LYS A 69 7.92 7.45 6.33
C LYS A 69 8.62 8.57 7.11
N THR A 70 8.37 9.81 6.75
CA THR A 70 8.92 10.96 7.47
C THR A 70 7.91 11.61 8.42
N ASP A 71 6.64 11.25 8.34
CA ASP A 71 5.59 11.77 9.21
C ASP A 71 5.57 10.98 10.52
N VAL A 72 5.57 11.68 11.65
CA VAL A 72 5.62 11.07 12.98
C VAL A 72 4.44 10.11 13.25
N PHE A 73 3.29 10.35 12.62
CA PHE A 73 2.10 9.54 12.83
C PHE A 73 2.05 8.26 11.98
N THR A 74 2.83 8.21 10.88
CA THR A 74 2.76 7.12 9.92
C THR A 74 4.11 6.42 9.68
N LYS A 75 5.22 6.97 10.13
CA LYS A 75 6.56 6.45 9.83
C LYS A 75 6.79 5.00 10.27
N HIS A 76 6.07 4.54 11.26
CA HIS A 76 6.21 3.18 11.80
C HIS A 76 5.37 2.14 11.04
N ILE A 77 4.51 2.60 10.13
CA ILE A 77 3.59 1.70 9.41
C ILE A 77 4.31 1.08 8.21
N PRO A 78 4.29 -0.25 8.06
CA PRO A 78 4.90 -0.88 6.90
C PRO A 78 4.21 -0.48 5.60
N ILE A 79 5.02 -0.35 4.55
CA ILE A 79 4.55 0.05 3.22
C ILE A 79 5.04 -0.95 2.19
N ILE A 80 4.10 -1.46 1.37
CA ILE A 80 4.39 -2.24 0.19
C ILE A 80 4.13 -1.36 -1.02
N VAL A 81 5.12 -1.20 -1.89
CA VAL A 81 4.95 -0.46 -3.14
C VAL A 81 4.75 -1.46 -4.29
N MET A 82 3.79 -1.17 -5.16
CA MET A 82 3.52 -1.97 -6.36
C MET A 82 3.84 -1.16 -7.61
N SER A 83 4.41 -1.81 -8.62
CA SER A 83 4.68 -1.15 -9.90
C SER A 83 4.74 -2.16 -11.05
N ALA A 84 4.29 -1.73 -12.22
CA ALA A 84 4.46 -2.50 -13.46
C ALA A 84 5.87 -2.32 -14.07
N ASN A 85 6.66 -1.40 -13.52
CA ASN A 85 8.01 -1.10 -14.01
C ASN A 85 9.03 -1.32 -12.89
N ASP A 86 9.83 -2.39 -13.01
CA ASP A 86 10.81 -2.76 -11.99
C ASP A 86 11.96 -1.76 -11.83
N LYS A 87 12.08 -0.79 -12.72
CA LYS A 87 13.02 0.32 -12.54
C LYS A 87 12.68 1.14 -11.28
N ASN A 88 11.46 1.05 -10.80
CA ASN A 88 11.03 1.74 -9.58
C ASN A 88 11.40 1.01 -8.29
N LYS A 89 11.95 -0.21 -8.39
CA LYS A 89 12.24 -1.02 -7.20
C LYS A 89 13.24 -0.35 -6.26
N GLU A 90 14.40 0.03 -6.77
CA GLU A 90 15.44 0.67 -5.96
C GLU A 90 14.95 2.00 -5.38
N LYS A 91 14.27 2.79 -6.20
CA LYS A 91 13.72 4.07 -5.78
C LYS A 91 12.70 3.90 -4.66
N SER A 92 11.85 2.86 -4.76
CA SER A 92 10.85 2.56 -3.74
C SER A 92 11.48 2.16 -2.42
N LEU A 93 12.48 1.27 -2.47
CA LEU A 93 13.18 0.84 -1.26
C LEU A 93 13.96 1.98 -0.63
N ALA A 94 14.58 2.84 -1.45
CA ALA A 94 15.29 4.04 -0.98
C ALA A 94 14.32 5.04 -0.33
N ALA A 95 13.06 5.06 -0.77
CA ALA A 95 12.03 5.92 -0.18
C ALA A 95 11.50 5.38 1.16
N GLY A 96 11.93 4.21 1.58
CA GLY A 96 11.56 3.61 2.86
C GLY A 96 10.52 2.50 2.76
N ALA A 97 10.18 2.03 1.55
CA ALA A 97 9.24 0.91 1.42
C ALA A 97 9.81 -0.33 2.09
N ASP A 98 8.95 -1.06 2.78
CA ASP A 98 9.33 -2.29 3.47
C ASP A 98 9.36 -3.47 2.51
N ASP A 99 8.62 -3.37 1.39
CA ASP A 99 8.61 -4.39 0.35
C ASP A 99 8.20 -3.77 -0.99
N TYR A 100 8.48 -4.51 -2.05
CA TYR A 100 8.15 -4.10 -3.41
C TYR A 100 7.55 -5.29 -4.16
N ILE A 101 6.45 -5.06 -4.88
CA ILE A 101 5.77 -6.10 -5.64
C ILE A 101 5.62 -5.66 -7.09
N SER A 102 6.07 -6.51 -8.02
CA SER A 102 5.93 -6.26 -9.46
C SER A 102 4.52 -6.60 -9.93
N LYS A 103 3.97 -5.80 -10.82
CA LYS A 103 2.72 -6.12 -11.51
C LYS A 103 3.06 -6.77 -12.86
N PRO A 104 2.31 -7.77 -13.32
CA PRO A 104 1.20 -8.43 -12.62
C PRO A 104 1.73 -9.26 -11.45
N PHE A 105 1.02 -9.23 -10.33
CA PHE A 105 1.46 -9.93 -9.13
C PHE A 105 0.78 -11.29 -8.98
N ASP A 106 1.47 -12.19 -8.28
CA ASP A 106 0.91 -13.45 -7.84
C ASP A 106 0.09 -13.18 -6.56
N ILE A 107 -1.15 -13.65 -6.54
CA ILE A 107 -2.09 -13.43 -5.43
C ILE A 107 -1.52 -14.00 -4.12
N ASP A 108 -1.02 -15.24 -4.17
CA ASP A 108 -0.49 -15.89 -2.97
C ASP A 108 0.75 -15.16 -2.45
N TYR A 109 1.56 -14.62 -3.36
CA TYR A 109 2.76 -13.88 -2.99
C TYR A 109 2.40 -12.60 -2.23
N ILE A 110 1.46 -11.81 -2.75
CA ILE A 110 1.09 -10.54 -2.08
C ILE A 110 0.45 -10.80 -0.72
N VAL A 111 -0.44 -11.79 -0.62
CA VAL A 111 -1.06 -12.17 0.65
C VAL A 111 -0.01 -12.62 1.65
N ASN A 112 0.94 -13.44 1.22
CA ASN A 112 2.02 -13.92 2.06
C ASN A 112 2.87 -12.76 2.61
N ARG A 113 3.23 -11.81 1.75
CA ARG A 113 4.03 -10.65 2.17
C ARG A 113 3.27 -9.77 3.16
N ILE A 114 1.99 -9.56 2.93
CA ILE A 114 1.16 -8.77 3.85
C ILE A 114 1.08 -9.46 5.21
N ASN A 115 0.78 -10.76 5.20
CA ASN A 115 0.68 -11.54 6.45
C ASN A 115 2.00 -11.50 7.22
N LYS A 116 3.11 -11.60 6.52
CA LYS A 116 4.43 -11.57 7.16
C LYS A 116 4.74 -10.22 7.80
N LEU A 117 4.41 -9.13 7.13
CA LEU A 117 4.65 -7.78 7.68
C LEU A 117 3.73 -7.46 8.84
N LEU A 118 2.54 -8.04 8.89
CA LEU A 118 1.56 -7.80 9.95
C LEU A 118 1.59 -8.86 11.05
N ALA A 119 2.32 -9.93 10.87
CA ALA A 119 2.52 -10.94 11.91
C ALA A 119 3.46 -10.38 12.99
N ASN A 120 3.12 -10.64 14.21
CA ASN A 120 3.93 -10.16 15.33
C ASN A 120 4.57 -11.32 16.06
#